data_e243c7d6176c2962599ff8e4565170ad
#
_entry.id   e243c7d6176c2962599ff8e4565170ad
#
_cell.length_a   1.000
_cell.length_b   1.000
_cell.length_c   1.000
_cell.angle_alpha   90.00
_cell.angle_beta   90.00
_cell.angle_gamma   90.00
#
_symmetry.space_group_name_H-M   'P 1'
#
loop_
_entity.id
_entity.type
_entity.pdbx_description
1 polymer ?
#
loop_
_entity_poly.entity_id
_entity_poly.type
_entity_poly.pdbx_seq_one_letter_code
_entity_poly.pdbx_strand_id
1 'polypeptide(L)'
;MLLFPRLEGAEASGKKFNRTIHRITSFSVVSVRTSRIPDRDAALSSWWESPLGRALLAAESELLGAALEDVFGWELLQIGAWGAGRELLGGCRTRRHSLVASAAFAGCADIVARPSHLPVSGDSVDAVLLPHTLEFAADPYAVLREVDRVLTGEGQLVVLGFRPFSLWGLRARWSRSGFPPGLRRVLSERRLKEWLVLLGFEVVPAQRYLYLSPWSGVRAAGRGAAPVLRPGLTYPLPAGAFLLKARKHLYTMTPVRPRLREKPAVIGGLVKPTTRSQA
;
A
#
# COMPACT_ATOMS: atom_id res chain seq x y z
N MET A 1 42.61 31.31 -26.54
CA MET A 1 43.15 31.24 -27.93
C MET A 1 42.96 29.85 -28.42
N LEU A 2 42.24 29.71 -29.56
CA LEU A 2 41.99 28.50 -30.40
C LEU A 2 40.92 27.54 -29.86
N LEU A 3 39.93 27.25 -30.55
CA LEU A 3 39.17 27.41 -31.82
C LEU A 3 38.34 26.14 -31.99
N PHE A 4 37.06 26.32 -32.21
CA PHE A 4 36.13 25.28 -32.67
C PHE A 4 36.49 24.84 -34.09
N PRO A 5 36.00 23.67 -34.54
CA PRO A 5 35.22 23.69 -35.75
C PRO A 5 33.82 23.05 -35.65
N ARG A 6 32.95 23.68 -36.38
CA ARG A 6 31.63 23.36 -36.88
C ARG A 6 31.70 22.27 -37.91
N LEU A 7 30.75 21.33 -37.87
CA LEU A 7 30.36 20.57 -39.08
C LEU A 7 28.86 20.46 -39.18
N GLU A 8 28.35 20.95 -40.27
CA GLU A 8 26.97 20.91 -40.73
C GLU A 8 26.64 19.56 -41.39
N GLY A 9 25.37 19.17 -41.29
CA GLY A 9 24.60 18.59 -42.41
C GLY A 9 24.52 17.08 -42.50
N ALA A 10 23.34 16.51 -42.17
CA ALA A 10 22.64 15.56 -43.03
C ALA A 10 21.21 15.32 -42.49
N GLU A 11 20.22 15.74 -43.27
CA GLU A 11 18.82 15.36 -43.14
C GLU A 11 18.62 13.90 -43.54
N ALA A 12 17.82 13.16 -42.71
CA ALA A 12 17.10 11.99 -43.22
C ALA A 12 15.84 11.75 -42.36
N SER A 13 14.73 11.89 -43.01
CA SER A 13 13.35 11.56 -42.69
C SER A 13 13.18 10.23 -41.97
N GLY A 14 12.47 10.22 -40.84
CA GLY A 14 12.06 9.01 -40.13
C GLY A 14 10.97 9.27 -39.09
N LYS A 15 9.78 8.79 -39.37
CA LYS A 15 8.51 8.95 -38.63
C LYS A 15 8.65 8.92 -37.12
N LYS A 16 8.26 10.02 -36.49
CA LYS A 16 8.17 10.18 -35.05
C LYS A 16 6.99 9.41 -34.48
N PHE A 17 7.28 8.35 -33.75
CA PHE A 17 6.33 7.74 -32.80
C PHE A 17 6.41 8.54 -31.50
N ASN A 18 5.45 9.43 -31.30
CA ASN A 18 5.41 10.36 -30.19
C ASN A 18 4.84 9.62 -28.95
N ARG A 19 5.70 8.98 -28.18
CA ARG A 19 5.40 8.56 -26.80
C ARG A 19 5.74 9.74 -25.88
N THR A 20 4.74 10.51 -25.50
CA THR A 20 4.84 11.54 -24.48
C THR A 20 5.14 10.89 -23.14
N ILE A 21 6.43 10.80 -22.81
CA ILE A 21 6.88 10.50 -21.47
C ILE A 21 6.64 11.77 -20.66
N HIS A 22 5.59 11.81 -19.84
CA HIS A 22 5.42 12.85 -18.84
C HIS A 22 6.56 12.74 -17.83
N ARG A 23 7.56 13.55 -18.07
CA ARG A 23 8.67 13.81 -17.18
C ARG A 23 8.10 14.54 -15.95
N ILE A 24 7.99 13.84 -14.82
CA ILE A 24 7.73 14.48 -13.53
C ILE A 24 8.99 15.27 -13.18
N THR A 25 9.01 16.52 -13.60
CA THR A 25 10.06 17.48 -13.26
C THR A 25 9.65 18.23 -12.02
N SER A 26 10.55 18.24 -11.04
CA SER A 26 10.65 19.16 -9.90
C SER A 26 9.37 19.37 -9.08
N PHE A 27 9.21 18.59 -8.02
CA PHE A 27 8.35 18.97 -6.91
C PHE A 27 8.94 20.19 -6.21
N SER A 28 8.27 21.34 -6.33
CA SER A 28 8.51 22.48 -5.49
C SER A 28 8.19 22.10 -4.06
N VAL A 29 9.17 22.17 -3.18
CA VAL A 29 8.97 22.00 -1.74
C VAL A 29 8.08 23.15 -1.29
N VAL A 30 6.79 22.86 -1.10
CA VAL A 30 5.87 23.79 -0.45
C VAL A 30 6.26 23.82 1.03
N SER A 31 6.93 24.87 1.44
CA SER A 31 7.22 25.14 2.84
C SER A 31 5.92 25.39 3.59
N VAL A 32 5.35 24.33 4.14
CA VAL A 32 4.20 24.43 5.04
C VAL A 32 4.72 24.89 6.40
N ARG A 33 4.26 26.06 6.86
CA ARG A 33 4.49 26.54 8.22
C ARG A 33 4.18 25.44 9.22
N THR A 34 5.20 24.98 9.92
CA THR A 34 5.15 24.01 11.00
C THR A 34 4.35 24.60 12.15
N SER A 35 3.04 24.38 12.18
CA SER A 35 2.28 24.51 13.40
C SER A 35 2.75 23.37 14.32
N ARG A 36 3.18 23.72 15.54
CA ARG A 36 3.60 22.79 16.58
C ARG A 36 2.63 21.61 16.67
N ILE A 37 3.06 20.46 16.14
CA ILE A 37 2.43 19.16 16.43
C ILE A 37 3.19 18.65 17.65
N PRO A 38 2.52 18.60 18.80
CA PRO A 38 3.26 18.43 20.03
C PRO A 38 3.50 16.97 20.34
N ASP A 39 4.57 16.76 21.15
CA ASP A 39 4.76 15.66 22.12
C ASP A 39 4.57 14.19 21.67
N ARG A 40 3.60 13.86 20.81
CA ARG A 40 3.32 12.49 20.38
C ARG A 40 4.36 11.93 19.42
N ASP A 41 4.81 12.75 18.52
CA ASP A 41 5.78 12.34 17.49
C ASP A 41 7.18 12.22 18.11
N ALA A 42 7.51 13.12 19.05
CA ALA A 42 8.72 13.02 19.85
C ALA A 42 8.70 11.78 20.76
N ALA A 43 7.56 11.47 21.37
CA ALA A 43 7.40 10.27 22.18
C ALA A 43 7.51 8.98 21.35
N LEU A 44 7.00 8.98 20.11
CA LEU A 44 7.13 7.86 19.20
C LEU A 44 8.59 7.70 18.74
N SER A 45 9.29 8.78 18.41
CA SER A 45 10.71 8.77 18.02
C SER A 45 11.57 8.21 19.16
N SER A 46 11.36 8.67 20.39
CA SER A 46 12.04 8.15 21.59
C SER A 46 11.73 6.66 21.84
N TRP A 47 10.49 6.23 21.54
CA TRP A 47 10.11 4.83 21.67
C TRP A 47 10.86 3.93 20.69
N TRP A 48 11.11 4.39 19.44
CA TRP A 48 11.90 3.64 18.46
C TRP A 48 13.32 3.37 18.94
N GLU A 49 13.93 4.28 19.69
CA GLU A 49 15.26 4.12 20.26
C GLU A 49 15.28 3.12 21.42
N SER A 50 14.13 2.76 21.95
CA SER A 50 14.04 1.76 23.02
C SER A 50 14.47 0.37 22.54
N PRO A 51 14.96 -0.52 23.43
CA PRO A 51 15.29 -1.89 23.07
C PRO A 51 14.14 -2.67 22.43
N LEU A 52 12.91 -2.38 22.86
CA LEU A 52 11.69 -3.01 22.33
C LEU A 52 11.35 -2.49 20.92
N GLY A 53 11.44 -1.18 20.72
CA GLY A 53 11.22 -0.55 19.41
C GLY A 53 12.22 -1.04 18.37
N ARG A 54 13.50 -1.08 18.71
CA ARG A 54 14.56 -1.61 17.83
C ARG A 54 14.37 -3.09 17.49
N ALA A 55 14.02 -3.92 18.48
CA ALA A 55 13.76 -5.33 18.25
C ALA A 55 12.56 -5.56 17.32
N LEU A 56 11.48 -4.76 17.49
CA LEU A 56 10.33 -4.81 16.62
C LEU A 56 10.71 -4.41 15.18
N LEU A 57 11.39 -3.29 15.02
CA LEU A 57 11.76 -2.76 13.71
C LEU A 57 12.69 -3.71 12.94
N ALA A 58 13.68 -4.32 13.62
CA ALA A 58 14.56 -5.32 13.02
C ALA A 58 13.77 -6.54 12.52
N ALA A 59 12.83 -7.04 13.31
CA ALA A 59 11.97 -8.16 12.93
C ALA A 59 11.03 -7.82 11.77
N GLU A 60 10.47 -6.63 11.76
CA GLU A 60 9.61 -6.15 10.67
C GLU A 60 10.39 -5.93 9.37
N SER A 61 11.62 -5.44 9.45
CA SER A 61 12.50 -5.31 8.30
C SER A 61 12.83 -6.68 7.68
N GLU A 62 13.13 -7.70 8.49
CA GLU A 62 13.36 -9.07 8.04
C GLU A 62 12.09 -9.66 7.39
N LEU A 63 10.95 -9.50 8.05
CA LEU A 63 9.66 -9.99 7.58
C LEU A 63 9.24 -9.34 6.27
N LEU A 64 9.41 -8.02 6.16
CA LEU A 64 9.11 -7.27 4.95
C LEU A 64 10.08 -7.58 3.82
N GLY A 65 11.36 -7.81 4.12
CA GLY A 65 12.33 -8.28 3.13
C GLY A 65 11.81 -9.50 2.39
N ALA A 66 11.38 -10.53 3.13
CA ALA A 66 10.77 -11.74 2.55
C ALA A 66 9.42 -11.46 1.87
N ALA A 67 8.58 -10.59 2.44
CA ALA A 67 7.27 -10.28 1.87
C ALA A 67 7.33 -9.45 0.59
N LEU A 68 8.40 -8.69 0.38
CA LEU A 68 8.60 -7.83 -0.78
C LEU A 68 9.42 -8.48 -1.90
N GLU A 69 9.92 -9.70 -1.71
CA GLU A 69 10.72 -10.42 -2.73
C GLU A 69 9.96 -10.66 -4.03
N ASP A 70 8.65 -10.87 -3.96
CA ASP A 70 7.75 -11.09 -5.10
C ASP A 70 7.06 -9.81 -5.59
N VAL A 71 7.42 -8.66 -5.01
CA VAL A 71 6.90 -7.34 -5.41
C VAL A 71 7.82 -6.72 -6.45
N PHE A 72 7.40 -6.74 -7.69
CA PHE A 72 8.11 -6.14 -8.82
C PHE A 72 7.33 -4.94 -9.34
N GLY A 73 8.04 -3.95 -9.84
CA GLY A 73 7.43 -2.77 -10.44
C GLY A 73 8.39 -1.60 -10.52
N TRP A 74 7.87 -0.46 -10.93
CA TRP A 74 8.62 0.79 -11.02
C TRP A 74 8.62 1.57 -9.73
N GLU A 75 7.47 1.67 -9.08
CA GLU A 75 7.25 2.55 -7.94
C GLU A 75 6.63 1.79 -6.76
N LEU A 76 7.31 1.85 -5.61
CA LEU A 76 6.76 1.45 -4.32
C LEU A 76 6.57 2.69 -3.45
N LEU A 77 5.40 2.85 -2.88
CA LEU A 77 5.07 3.96 -2.00
C LEU A 77 4.91 3.46 -0.56
N GLN A 78 5.82 3.83 0.33
CA GLN A 78 5.59 3.67 1.76
C GLN A 78 4.79 4.85 2.29
N ILE A 79 3.67 4.60 2.93
CA ILE A 79 2.83 5.63 3.53
C ILE A 79 2.92 5.51 5.05
N GLY A 80 3.46 6.53 5.68
CA GLY A 80 3.74 6.58 7.11
C GLY A 80 5.20 6.33 7.44
N ALA A 81 5.78 7.21 8.26
CA ALA A 81 7.10 7.02 8.83
C ALA A 81 7.01 5.99 9.97
N TRP A 82 7.81 4.93 9.87
CA TRP A 82 7.93 3.90 10.87
C TRP A 82 9.41 3.60 11.10
N GLY A 83 9.88 3.69 12.33
CA GLY A 83 11.31 3.70 12.62
C GLY A 83 12.00 4.98 12.18
N ALA A 84 13.21 4.90 11.64
CA ALA A 84 13.93 6.01 11.01
C ALA A 84 13.38 6.36 9.60
N GLY A 85 12.31 5.70 9.18
CA GLY A 85 11.55 6.01 7.97
C GLY A 85 11.84 5.10 6.78
N ARG A 86 13.09 4.82 6.45
CA ARG A 86 13.47 4.03 5.25
C ARG A 86 13.99 2.62 5.54
N GLU A 87 14.10 2.23 6.78
CA GLU A 87 14.66 0.94 7.18
C GLU A 87 13.86 -0.25 6.63
N LEU A 88 12.57 -0.07 6.44
CA LEU A 88 11.67 -1.11 5.92
C LEU A 88 11.76 -1.31 4.40
N LEU A 89 12.41 -0.40 3.69
CA LEU A 89 12.51 -0.42 2.22
C LEU A 89 13.76 -1.15 1.71
N GLY A 90 14.64 -1.61 2.61
CA GLY A 90 15.94 -2.21 2.23
C GLY A 90 15.86 -3.49 1.39
N GLY A 91 14.73 -4.21 1.43
CA GLY A 91 14.51 -5.45 0.67
C GLY A 91 13.71 -5.28 -0.63
N CYS A 92 13.35 -4.04 -1.01
CA CYS A 92 12.50 -3.78 -2.15
C CYS A 92 13.20 -4.05 -3.49
N ARG A 93 12.52 -4.75 -4.40
CA ARG A 93 12.97 -4.99 -5.79
C ARG A 93 12.38 -4.02 -6.80
N THR A 94 11.61 -3.05 -6.33
CA THR A 94 11.07 -1.97 -7.18
C THR A 94 12.18 -0.98 -7.54
N ARG A 95 12.06 -0.38 -8.72
CA ARG A 95 13.09 0.53 -9.25
C ARG A 95 13.19 1.83 -8.48
N ARG A 96 12.06 2.29 -7.92
CA ARG A 96 11.96 3.46 -7.08
C ARG A 96 11.12 3.14 -5.86
N HIS A 97 11.45 3.80 -4.76
CA HIS A 97 10.65 3.74 -3.54
C HIS A 97 10.61 5.14 -2.92
N SER A 98 9.43 5.56 -2.59
CA SER A 98 9.15 6.90 -2.05
C SER A 98 8.46 6.77 -0.69
N LEU A 99 8.86 7.62 0.26
CA LEU A 99 8.26 7.71 1.59
C LEU A 99 7.33 8.91 1.67
N VAL A 100 6.06 8.64 1.94
CA VAL A 100 5.08 9.66 2.30
C VAL A 100 4.93 9.72 3.82
N ALA A 101 5.13 10.88 4.40
CA ALA A 101 4.92 11.07 5.83
C ALA A 101 4.19 12.39 6.12
N SER A 102 3.70 12.52 7.36
CA SER A 102 3.12 13.78 7.83
C SER A 102 4.20 14.84 8.03
N ALA A 103 3.78 16.10 8.19
CA ALA A 103 4.68 17.22 8.40
C ALA A 103 5.64 17.05 9.61
N ALA A 104 5.25 16.25 10.60
CA ALA A 104 6.09 15.94 11.76
C ALA A 104 7.35 15.13 11.40
N PHE A 105 7.29 14.34 10.33
CA PHE A 105 8.38 13.50 9.84
C PHE A 105 8.93 13.98 8.50
N ALA A 106 8.77 15.29 8.19
CA ALA A 106 9.19 15.86 6.91
C ALA A 106 10.70 15.69 6.63
N GLY A 107 11.54 15.57 7.67
CA GLY A 107 12.99 15.41 7.52
C GLY A 107 13.42 14.08 6.88
N CYS A 108 12.59 13.04 6.91
CA CYS A 108 12.87 11.74 6.28
C CYS A 108 11.97 11.42 5.08
N ALA A 109 10.94 12.24 4.84
CA ALA A 109 9.95 12.02 3.80
C ALA A 109 10.36 12.58 2.44
N ASP A 110 10.08 11.87 1.37
CA ASP A 110 10.17 12.38 0.00
C ASP A 110 8.95 13.24 -0.34
N ILE A 111 7.80 12.88 0.23
CA ILE A 111 6.52 13.54 0.01
C ILE A 111 5.88 13.83 1.37
N VAL A 112 5.57 15.08 1.64
CA VAL A 112 4.84 15.48 2.86
C VAL A 112 3.36 15.58 2.54
N ALA A 113 2.57 14.61 3.03
CA ALA A 113 1.14 14.55 2.79
C ALA A 113 0.38 13.82 3.92
N ARG A 114 -0.93 13.97 3.90
CA ARG A 114 -1.81 13.15 4.74
C ARG A 114 -2.04 11.80 4.07
N PRO A 115 -2.02 10.68 4.81
CA PRO A 115 -2.26 9.35 4.24
C PRO A 115 -3.59 9.19 3.50
N SER A 116 -4.60 9.99 3.84
CA SER A 116 -5.92 10.00 3.20
C SER A 116 -6.02 10.93 1.97
N HIS A 117 -4.98 11.67 1.64
CA HIS A 117 -4.93 12.60 0.50
C HIS A 117 -3.51 12.66 -0.04
N LEU A 118 -3.22 11.83 -1.01
CA LEU A 118 -1.88 11.68 -1.58
C LEU A 118 -1.73 12.56 -2.83
N PRO A 119 -0.69 13.36 -2.95
CA PRO A 119 -0.40 14.13 -4.17
C PRO A 119 0.22 13.24 -5.26
N VAL A 120 -0.39 12.11 -5.51
CA VAL A 120 0.03 11.07 -6.45
C VAL A 120 -1.13 10.78 -7.40
N SER A 121 -0.82 10.61 -8.68
CA SER A 121 -1.82 10.28 -9.71
C SER A 121 -2.51 8.94 -9.40
N GLY A 122 -3.74 8.78 -9.87
CA GLY A 122 -4.41 7.48 -9.82
C GLY A 122 -3.70 6.46 -10.72
N ASP A 123 -3.80 5.18 -10.38
CA ASP A 123 -3.27 4.05 -11.13
C ASP A 123 -1.80 4.22 -11.55
N SER A 124 -0.95 4.75 -10.66
CA SER A 124 0.45 5.09 -10.96
C SER A 124 1.50 4.39 -10.10
N VAL A 125 1.09 3.66 -9.07
CA VAL A 125 1.97 3.01 -8.10
C VAL A 125 1.77 1.50 -8.16
N ASP A 126 2.86 0.74 -8.28
CA ASP A 126 2.79 -0.73 -8.39
C ASP A 126 2.65 -1.41 -7.03
N ALA A 127 3.20 -0.80 -5.98
CA ALA A 127 3.10 -1.35 -4.64
C ALA A 127 2.96 -0.25 -3.57
N VAL A 128 2.16 -0.53 -2.56
CA VAL A 128 1.99 0.33 -1.38
C VAL A 128 2.31 -0.45 -0.12
N LEU A 129 3.12 0.14 0.75
CA LEU A 129 3.44 -0.36 2.08
C LEU A 129 2.83 0.55 3.14
N LEU A 130 2.01 -0.02 4.03
CA LEU A 130 1.40 0.65 5.18
C LEU A 130 1.95 0.08 6.50
N PRO A 131 3.10 0.57 6.99
CA PRO A 131 3.65 0.10 8.26
C PRO A 131 2.87 0.74 9.41
N HIS A 132 1.91 0.02 9.98
CA HIS A 132 1.04 0.47 11.09
C HIS A 132 0.27 1.78 10.84
N THR A 133 0.31 2.31 9.63
CA THR A 133 -0.26 3.61 9.25
C THR A 133 -1.76 3.73 9.56
N LEU A 134 -2.51 2.64 9.35
CA LEU A 134 -3.96 2.62 9.57
C LEU A 134 -4.34 2.84 11.04
N GLU A 135 -3.46 2.46 11.96
CA GLU A 135 -3.70 2.52 13.39
C GLU A 135 -3.46 3.91 13.96
N PHE A 136 -2.61 4.69 13.29
CA PHE A 136 -2.36 6.10 13.61
C PHE A 136 -3.29 7.05 12.85
N ALA A 137 -3.91 6.60 11.76
CA ALA A 137 -4.82 7.41 10.96
C ALA A 137 -6.10 7.79 11.72
N ALA A 138 -6.60 9.00 11.46
CA ALA A 138 -7.90 9.44 11.96
C ALA A 138 -9.04 8.62 11.33
N ASP A 139 -8.97 8.41 10.02
CA ASP A 139 -9.88 7.56 9.26
C ASP A 139 -9.09 6.54 8.44
N PRO A 140 -8.96 5.28 8.91
CA PRO A 140 -8.25 4.23 8.19
C PRO A 140 -8.93 3.83 6.88
N TYR A 141 -10.25 3.92 6.79
CA TYR A 141 -10.95 3.55 5.58
C TYR A 141 -10.72 4.57 4.45
N ALA A 142 -10.66 5.87 4.79
CA ALA A 142 -10.26 6.89 3.84
C ALA A 142 -8.83 6.68 3.31
N VAL A 143 -7.90 6.21 4.16
CA VAL A 143 -6.55 5.84 3.73
C VAL A 143 -6.58 4.69 2.73
N LEU A 144 -7.36 3.63 2.99
CA LEU A 144 -7.46 2.48 2.07
C LEU A 144 -8.09 2.85 0.73
N ARG A 145 -9.08 3.73 0.72
CA ARG A 145 -9.66 4.26 -0.53
C ARG A 145 -8.65 5.06 -1.35
N GLU A 146 -7.80 5.83 -0.67
CA GLU A 146 -6.74 6.59 -1.34
C GLU A 146 -5.64 5.67 -1.86
N VAL A 147 -5.31 4.61 -1.15
CA VAL A 147 -4.42 3.55 -1.61
C VAL A 147 -4.99 2.84 -2.84
N ASP A 148 -6.27 2.49 -2.83
CA ASP A 148 -6.94 1.92 -3.99
C ASP A 148 -6.87 2.84 -5.21
N ARG A 149 -7.07 4.15 -5.01
CA ARG A 149 -6.99 5.14 -6.09
C ARG A 149 -5.61 5.22 -6.74
N VAL A 150 -4.54 5.16 -5.96
CA VAL A 150 -3.16 5.33 -6.49
C VAL A 150 -2.54 4.04 -7.02
N LEU A 151 -2.98 2.87 -6.53
CA LEU A 151 -2.49 1.57 -6.99
C LEU A 151 -2.93 1.29 -8.42
N THR A 152 -1.99 0.78 -9.21
CA THR A 152 -2.25 0.21 -10.54
C THR A 152 -3.20 -0.99 -10.47
N GLY A 153 -3.75 -1.40 -11.60
CA GLY A 153 -4.76 -2.44 -11.67
C GLY A 153 -4.37 -3.84 -11.24
N GLU A 154 -3.13 -4.10 -11.01
CA GLU A 154 -2.60 -5.37 -10.47
C GLU A 154 -1.63 -5.07 -9.32
N GLY A 155 -1.71 -3.85 -8.78
CA GLY A 155 -0.84 -3.36 -7.74
C GLY A 155 -0.97 -4.14 -6.43
N GLN A 156 0.11 -4.19 -5.68
CA GLN A 156 0.19 -4.92 -4.42
C GLN A 156 0.13 -3.98 -3.23
N LEU A 157 -0.61 -4.38 -2.21
CA LEU A 157 -0.70 -3.71 -0.92
C LEU A 157 -0.14 -4.61 0.17
N VAL A 158 0.79 -4.07 0.96
CA VAL A 158 1.33 -4.72 2.16
C VAL A 158 0.99 -3.89 3.38
N VAL A 159 0.36 -4.49 4.37
CA VAL A 159 -0.08 -3.82 5.60
C VAL A 159 0.50 -4.53 6.81
N LEU A 160 1.15 -3.78 7.69
CA LEU A 160 1.48 -4.20 9.04
C LEU A 160 0.45 -3.65 10.02
N GLY A 161 0.00 -4.47 10.96
CA GLY A 161 -0.96 -4.04 11.98
C GLY A 161 -0.85 -4.82 13.28
N PHE A 162 -1.21 -4.18 14.41
CA PHE A 162 -1.30 -4.83 15.71
C PHE A 162 -2.61 -5.59 15.87
N ARG A 163 -2.59 -6.65 16.65
CA ARG A 163 -3.77 -7.46 16.93
C ARG A 163 -4.45 -7.01 18.22
N PRO A 164 -5.78 -6.75 18.19
CA PRO A 164 -6.51 -6.30 19.36
C PRO A 164 -6.56 -7.35 20.48
N PHE A 165 -6.66 -8.63 20.11
CA PHE A 165 -6.69 -9.75 21.06
C PHE A 165 -5.29 -10.32 21.28
N SER A 166 -4.38 -9.50 21.80
CA SER A 166 -3.01 -9.82 22.13
C SER A 166 -2.55 -9.01 23.35
N LEU A 167 -1.38 -9.35 23.91
CA LEU A 167 -0.81 -8.55 25.00
C LEU A 167 -0.50 -7.11 24.56
N TRP A 168 -0.14 -6.92 23.28
CA TRP A 168 0.09 -5.60 22.69
C TRP A 168 -1.20 -4.80 22.58
N GLY A 169 -2.26 -5.42 22.09
CA GLY A 169 -3.59 -4.81 22.02
C GLY A 169 -4.14 -4.45 23.42
N LEU A 170 -3.90 -5.32 24.40
CA LEU A 170 -4.29 -5.07 25.79
C LEU A 170 -3.53 -3.88 26.38
N ARG A 171 -2.19 -3.83 26.18
CA ARG A 171 -1.39 -2.69 26.63
C ARG A 171 -1.79 -1.39 25.92
N ALA A 172 -2.06 -1.44 24.61
CA ALA A 172 -2.56 -0.29 23.86
C ALA A 172 -3.88 0.26 24.44
N ARG A 173 -4.79 -0.65 24.83
CA ARG A 173 -6.09 -0.28 25.44
C ARG A 173 -5.95 0.37 26.83
N TRP A 174 -4.98 -0.08 27.62
CA TRP A 174 -4.76 0.43 28.98
C TRP A 174 -3.87 1.69 29.01
N SER A 175 -3.13 1.95 27.95
CA SER A 175 -2.29 3.13 27.84
C SER A 175 -3.12 4.39 27.49
N ARG A 176 -3.03 5.44 28.30
CA ARG A 176 -3.69 6.72 28.01
C ARG A 176 -3.12 7.44 26.78
N SER A 177 -1.85 7.21 26.47
CA SER A 177 -1.15 7.79 25.31
C SER A 177 -1.14 6.87 24.08
N GLY A 178 -1.73 5.66 24.19
CA GLY A 178 -1.55 4.57 23.22
C GLY A 178 -0.25 3.82 23.44
N PHE A 179 -0.12 2.63 22.82
CA PHE A 179 1.13 1.87 22.82
C PHE A 179 1.26 1.07 21.52
N PRO A 180 2.26 1.39 20.69
CA PRO A 180 3.27 2.48 20.82
C PRO A 180 2.68 3.88 20.99
N PRO A 181 3.46 4.87 21.46
CA PRO A 181 2.94 6.22 21.70
C PRO A 181 2.29 6.81 20.45
N GLY A 182 1.13 7.44 20.61
CA GLY A 182 0.37 8.03 19.51
C GLY A 182 -0.59 7.09 18.79
N LEU A 183 -0.55 5.78 19.06
CA LEU A 183 -1.49 4.81 18.52
C LEU A 183 -2.93 5.20 18.89
N ARG A 184 -3.80 5.32 17.90
CA ARG A 184 -5.19 5.75 18.09
C ARG A 184 -6.15 4.58 18.27
N ARG A 185 -5.94 3.52 17.50
CA ARG A 185 -6.81 2.33 17.51
C ARG A 185 -6.03 1.10 17.07
N VAL A 186 -6.49 -0.06 17.42
CA VAL A 186 -5.99 -1.33 16.91
C VAL A 186 -7.06 -1.93 16.01
N LEU A 187 -6.71 -2.27 14.79
CA LEU A 187 -7.60 -2.85 13.80
C LEU A 187 -7.50 -4.38 13.83
N SER A 188 -8.64 -5.07 13.83
CA SER A 188 -8.61 -6.53 13.69
C SER A 188 -8.31 -6.93 12.25
N GLU A 189 -7.56 -8.01 12.09
CA GLU A 189 -7.26 -8.65 10.81
C GLU A 189 -8.53 -8.91 10.00
N ARG A 190 -9.60 -9.39 10.66
CA ARG A 190 -10.89 -9.66 10.03
C ARG A 190 -11.51 -8.39 9.44
N ARG A 191 -11.56 -7.29 10.20
CA ARG A 191 -12.15 -6.03 9.74
C ARG A 191 -11.36 -5.42 8.58
N LEU A 192 -10.04 -5.52 8.64
CA LEU A 192 -9.18 -5.07 7.54
C LEU A 192 -9.46 -5.87 6.26
N LYS A 193 -9.56 -7.20 6.35
CA LYS A 193 -9.92 -8.06 5.23
C LYS A 193 -11.29 -7.71 4.64
N GLU A 194 -12.29 -7.50 5.48
CA GLU A 194 -13.63 -7.10 5.04
C GLU A 194 -13.57 -5.80 4.22
N TRP A 195 -12.83 -4.79 4.68
CA TRP A 195 -12.67 -3.53 3.97
C TRP A 195 -11.93 -3.69 2.64
N LEU A 196 -10.88 -4.48 2.61
CA LEU A 196 -10.09 -4.72 1.39
C LEU A 196 -10.92 -5.47 0.33
N VAL A 197 -11.68 -6.47 0.73
CA VAL A 197 -12.59 -7.20 -0.17
C VAL A 197 -13.67 -6.26 -0.74
N LEU A 198 -14.22 -5.35 0.07
CA LEU A 198 -15.17 -4.34 -0.40
C LEU A 198 -14.58 -3.36 -1.42
N LEU A 199 -13.26 -3.11 -1.35
CA LEU A 199 -12.52 -2.30 -2.33
C LEU A 199 -12.05 -3.12 -3.55
N GLY A 200 -12.36 -4.41 -3.62
CA GLY A 200 -11.99 -5.27 -4.75
C GLY A 200 -10.60 -5.89 -4.67
N PHE A 201 -9.97 -5.89 -3.50
CA PHE A 201 -8.69 -6.55 -3.30
C PHE A 201 -8.87 -8.05 -3.05
N GLU A 202 -8.01 -8.86 -3.67
CA GLU A 202 -7.77 -10.24 -3.28
C GLU A 202 -6.79 -10.26 -2.10
N VAL A 203 -7.17 -10.90 -1.00
CA VAL A 203 -6.41 -10.88 0.25
C VAL A 203 -5.76 -12.22 0.52
N VAL A 204 -4.45 -12.24 0.63
CA VAL A 204 -3.67 -13.43 1.02
C VAL A 204 -3.80 -13.67 2.53
N PRO A 205 -3.73 -14.92 3.01
CA PRO A 205 -3.70 -15.23 4.44
C PRO A 205 -2.63 -14.42 5.18
N ALA A 206 -3.02 -13.80 6.29
CA ALA A 206 -2.11 -12.94 7.06
C ALA A 206 -1.05 -13.76 7.78
N GLN A 207 0.20 -13.31 7.69
CA GLN A 207 1.31 -13.84 8.49
C GLN A 207 1.31 -13.18 9.86
N ARG A 208 1.32 -13.97 10.92
CA ARG A 208 1.31 -13.47 12.30
C ARG A 208 2.71 -13.47 12.86
N TYR A 209 3.04 -12.41 13.60
CA TYR A 209 4.34 -12.21 14.23
C TYR A 209 4.20 -11.47 15.56
N LEU A 210 5.31 -11.06 16.18
CA LEU A 210 5.38 -10.33 17.44
C LEU A 210 4.90 -11.18 18.63
N TYR A 211 5.61 -12.26 18.89
CA TYR A 211 5.37 -13.16 20.04
C TYR A 211 6.09 -12.69 21.31
N LEU A 212 6.60 -11.48 21.31
CA LEU A 212 7.28 -10.86 22.43
C LEU A 212 6.30 -10.11 23.34
N SER A 213 6.49 -10.22 24.65
CA SER A 213 5.70 -9.44 25.59
C SER A 213 6.02 -7.94 25.49
N PRO A 214 5.01 -7.05 25.46
CA PRO A 214 5.25 -5.60 25.39
C PRO A 214 5.93 -5.03 26.66
N TRP A 215 6.08 -5.82 27.73
CA TRP A 215 6.78 -5.45 28.97
C TRP A 215 8.21 -6.02 29.06
N SER A 216 8.69 -6.76 28.06
CA SER A 216 9.98 -7.49 28.13
C SER A 216 11.22 -6.60 28.06
N GLY A 217 11.09 -5.29 27.82
CA GLY A 217 12.15 -4.28 27.98
C GLY A 217 13.54 -4.73 27.45
N VAL A 218 14.56 -4.62 28.28
CA VAL A 218 15.97 -4.92 27.95
C VAL A 218 16.23 -6.38 27.54
N ARG A 219 15.39 -7.34 27.98
CA ARG A 219 15.52 -8.76 27.59
C ARG A 219 15.21 -9.02 26.10
N ALA A 220 14.57 -8.08 25.43
CA ALA A 220 14.29 -8.17 24.00
C ALA A 220 15.53 -7.90 23.15
N ALA A 221 16.42 -7.01 23.60
CA ALA A 221 17.54 -6.51 22.80
C ALA A 221 18.66 -7.54 22.55
N GLY A 222 18.77 -8.57 23.39
CA GLY A 222 19.84 -9.57 23.31
C GLY A 222 19.51 -10.84 22.51
N ARG A 223 18.27 -11.00 22.02
CA ARG A 223 17.78 -12.26 21.44
C ARG A 223 17.58 -12.26 19.92
N GLY A 224 17.92 -11.16 19.24
CA GLY A 224 17.68 -11.02 17.80
C GLY A 224 16.19 -10.98 17.41
N ALA A 225 15.88 -11.12 16.14
CA ALA A 225 14.51 -11.09 15.60
C ALA A 225 13.71 -12.38 15.90
N ALA A 226 14.37 -13.50 16.18
CA ALA A 226 13.72 -14.81 16.30
C ALA A 226 12.57 -14.88 17.32
N PRO A 227 12.65 -14.30 18.55
CA PRO A 227 11.54 -14.31 19.49
C PRO A 227 10.37 -13.42 19.08
N VAL A 228 10.61 -12.48 18.17
CA VAL A 228 9.56 -11.60 17.62
C VAL A 228 8.81 -12.32 16.52
N LEU A 229 9.52 -13.10 15.69
CA LEU A 229 8.95 -13.75 14.50
C LEU A 229 8.32 -15.11 14.77
N ARG A 230 8.77 -15.83 15.81
CA ARG A 230 8.34 -17.21 16.09
C ARG A 230 7.73 -17.36 17.49
N PRO A 231 6.70 -18.19 17.65
CA PRO A 231 6.17 -18.50 18.97
C PRO A 231 7.22 -19.22 19.82
N GLY A 232 7.39 -18.78 21.06
CA GLY A 232 8.27 -19.44 22.01
C GLY A 232 7.71 -20.79 22.47
N LEU A 233 8.56 -21.81 22.60
CA LEU A 233 8.15 -23.14 23.05
C LEU A 233 7.65 -23.15 24.51
N THR A 234 8.20 -22.27 25.36
CA THR A 234 7.94 -22.28 26.80
C THR A 234 6.69 -21.49 27.22
N TYR A 235 6.32 -20.46 26.44
CA TYR A 235 5.14 -19.64 26.67
C TYR A 235 4.50 -19.29 25.31
N PRO A 236 3.43 -19.99 24.92
CA PRO A 236 2.72 -19.70 23.67
C PRO A 236 1.92 -18.39 23.80
N LEU A 237 2.60 -17.27 23.66
CA LEU A 237 1.95 -15.96 23.62
C LEU A 237 1.18 -15.81 22.30
N PRO A 238 -0.01 -15.23 22.32
CA PRO A 238 -0.71 -14.89 21.10
C PRO A 238 0.09 -13.83 20.35
N ALA A 239 0.19 -13.99 19.02
CA ALA A 239 0.86 -13.01 18.16
C ALA A 239 0.35 -11.59 18.41
N GLY A 240 1.24 -10.64 18.57
CA GLY A 240 0.94 -9.23 18.82
C GLY A 240 0.58 -8.43 17.58
N ALA A 241 1.06 -8.88 16.42
CA ALA A 241 0.91 -8.18 15.15
C ALA A 241 0.69 -9.17 13.97
N PHE A 242 0.34 -8.62 12.83
CA PHE A 242 0.17 -9.36 11.58
C PHE A 242 0.71 -8.54 10.39
N LEU A 243 1.18 -9.25 9.38
CA LEU A 243 1.44 -8.76 8.04
C LEU A 243 0.36 -9.33 7.12
N LEU A 244 -0.27 -8.46 6.34
CA LEU A 244 -1.29 -8.81 5.37
C LEU A 244 -0.89 -8.30 4.00
N LYS A 245 -0.92 -9.20 3.00
CA LYS A 245 -0.73 -8.86 1.59
C LYS A 245 -2.07 -8.89 0.88
N ALA A 246 -2.28 -7.95 -0.02
CA ALA A 246 -3.46 -7.90 -0.86
C ALA A 246 -3.07 -7.43 -2.27
N ARG A 247 -3.77 -7.90 -3.28
CA ARG A 247 -3.59 -7.52 -4.67
C ARG A 247 -4.87 -6.90 -5.20
N LYS A 248 -4.74 -5.75 -5.85
CA LYS A 248 -5.87 -5.11 -6.51
C LYS A 248 -6.24 -5.90 -7.76
N HIS A 249 -7.51 -6.28 -7.91
CA HIS A 249 -8.00 -6.92 -9.12
C HIS A 249 -8.77 -5.93 -9.98
N LEU A 250 -8.37 -5.83 -11.22
CA LEU A 250 -9.20 -5.19 -12.24
C LEU A 250 -10.21 -6.22 -12.75
N TYR A 251 -11.45 -6.06 -12.34
CA TYR A 251 -12.55 -6.75 -13.03
C TYR A 251 -12.76 -6.08 -14.40
N THR A 252 -12.05 -6.57 -15.41
CA THR A 252 -12.36 -6.21 -16.79
C THR A 252 -13.74 -6.78 -17.10
N MET A 253 -14.76 -5.93 -17.04
CA MET A 253 -16.08 -6.30 -17.57
C MET A 253 -15.89 -6.50 -19.06
N THR A 254 -15.77 -7.76 -19.48
CA THR A 254 -15.88 -8.10 -20.91
C THR A 254 -17.29 -7.72 -21.34
N PRO A 255 -17.48 -6.71 -22.18
CA PRO A 255 -18.82 -6.35 -22.64
C PRO A 255 -19.38 -7.57 -23.39
N VAL A 256 -20.31 -8.25 -22.77
CA VAL A 256 -21.08 -9.29 -23.46
C VAL A 256 -21.91 -8.54 -24.49
N ARG A 257 -21.47 -8.57 -25.74
CA ARG A 257 -22.28 -8.08 -26.85
C ARG A 257 -23.60 -8.84 -26.79
N PRO A 258 -24.76 -8.19 -26.59
CA PRO A 258 -26.03 -8.87 -26.69
C PRO A 258 -26.10 -9.44 -28.10
N ARG A 259 -26.20 -10.77 -28.21
CA ARG A 259 -26.51 -11.41 -29.48
C ARG A 259 -27.91 -10.89 -29.83
N LEU A 260 -27.97 -9.94 -30.74
CA LEU A 260 -29.23 -9.56 -31.38
C LEU A 260 -29.76 -10.84 -32.01
N ARG A 261 -30.75 -11.41 -31.36
CA ARG A 261 -31.51 -12.55 -31.90
C ARG A 261 -32.18 -12.03 -33.16
N GLU A 262 -31.62 -12.38 -34.31
CA GLU A 262 -32.26 -12.09 -35.59
C GLU A 262 -33.68 -12.63 -35.52
N LYS A 263 -34.63 -11.74 -35.60
CA LYS A 263 -36.04 -12.17 -35.73
C LYS A 263 -36.13 -12.98 -37.02
N PRO A 264 -36.63 -14.21 -36.98
CA PRO A 264 -36.81 -14.96 -38.21
C PRO A 264 -37.67 -14.13 -39.15
N ALA A 265 -37.14 -13.89 -40.34
CA ALA A 265 -37.91 -13.24 -41.40
C ALA A 265 -39.09 -14.15 -41.71
N VAL A 266 -40.31 -13.71 -41.39
CA VAL A 266 -41.54 -14.39 -41.80
C VAL A 266 -41.67 -14.12 -43.29
N ILE A 267 -41.27 -15.07 -44.11
CA ILE A 267 -41.55 -15.09 -45.56
C ILE A 267 -43.06 -15.32 -45.68
N GLY A 268 -43.78 -14.27 -45.85
CA GLY A 268 -45.19 -14.32 -46.16
C GLY A 268 -45.39 -15.08 -47.48
N GLY A 269 -45.80 -16.35 -47.38
CA GLY A 269 -46.17 -17.10 -48.54
C GLY A 269 -47.38 -16.48 -49.21
N LEU A 270 -47.22 -16.07 -50.49
CA LEU A 270 -48.31 -15.68 -51.35
C LEU A 270 -49.26 -16.89 -51.55
N VAL A 271 -50.39 -16.87 -50.88
CA VAL A 271 -51.49 -17.78 -51.15
C VAL A 271 -52.15 -17.34 -52.45
N LYS A 272 -52.03 -18.11 -53.55
CA LYS A 272 -52.82 -17.88 -54.77
C LYS A 272 -54.28 -18.17 -54.47
N PRO A 273 -55.21 -17.24 -54.80
CA PRO A 273 -56.63 -17.55 -54.70
C PRO A 273 -57.02 -18.55 -55.80
N THR A 274 -57.57 -19.68 -55.41
CA THR A 274 -58.21 -20.63 -56.34
C THR A 274 -59.59 -20.09 -56.69
N THR A 275 -59.76 -19.58 -57.91
CA THR A 275 -61.08 -19.27 -58.51
C THR A 275 -61.76 -20.58 -58.89
N ARG A 276 -62.83 -20.91 -58.17
CA ARG A 276 -63.70 -22.03 -58.50
C ARG A 276 -64.70 -21.52 -59.54
N SER A 277 -64.56 -21.98 -60.81
CA SER A 277 -65.54 -21.76 -61.89
C SER A 277 -66.67 -22.80 -61.70
N GLN A 278 -67.91 -22.34 -61.56
CA GLN A 278 -69.10 -23.17 -61.70
C GLN A 278 -69.59 -23.02 -63.10
N ALA A 279 -69.80 -24.20 -63.75
CA ALA A 279 -70.74 -24.34 -64.86
C ALA A 279 -71.95 -25.14 -64.37
#